data_5fe437cb6431d05b9c5071ace3b1374c
#
_entry.id   5fe437cb6431d05b9c5071ace3b1374c
#
_cell.length_a   1.000
_cell.length_b   1.000
_cell.length_c   1.000
_cell.angle_alpha   90.00
_cell.angle_beta   90.00
_cell.angle_gamma   90.00
#
_symmetry.space_group_name_H-M   'P 1'
#
loop_
_entity.id
_entity.type
_entity.pdbx_description
1 polymer ?
#
loop_
_entity_poly.entity_id
_entity_poly.type
_entity_poly.pdbx_seq_one_letter_code
_entity_poly.pdbx_strand_id
1 'polypeptide(L)'
;MTGPSNVAGQLALFDAESDGDALGDAYCVENDARSRRVQGITLTPAWLVERMLDEISGERFDTIVDCGAGTGRFAIAAARRFPVARIVAVEQNAELVALLRQRLWECGLGNRVAVIEGDFRVVAIPRVGRTLFIGNPPYVRHHDITAQWKEWYGLRMASLGIAASRLAGLHTHFLLRSAESMQPGDAMCFVTSAEWLDNGYGSAVRTLLGGGACLSMIGLWVADPAQPVFADALVSSVVVRADCGVEPHPVRTGMIDGQSLRTLHEVGATQLAAAPRWSVWCRPTLELPLVGIELGELFRVTRGQVTGLNAAWVLDDGQLDLPRALSVASVTRAKELIDDVVASKSGVERLRRVASLPADLEAIPDEHRDAVTRFLARARAMGADQTYIARHRKPWHAVDMRVPPAAFVSYMGRRPPVFRANPWRASFINIAHGLYPRQAIAAPVLRRLLDHLNTCTDLHAGRMYGGGMAKFEPGDIARLRVPAGVLDGTVA
;
A
#
# COMPACT_ATOMS: atom_id res chain seq x y z
N MET A 1 -20.14 29.64 18.81
CA MET A 1 -20.71 28.36 19.28
C MET A 1 -21.04 27.54 18.04
N THR A 2 -20.10 26.74 17.56
CA THR A 2 -20.28 25.78 16.46
C THR A 2 -19.95 24.41 17.03
N GLY A 3 -20.95 23.56 17.13
CA GLY A 3 -20.91 22.24 17.73
C GLY A 3 -20.01 21.25 16.95
N PRO A 4 -19.58 20.16 17.57
CA PRO A 4 -18.70 19.16 16.95
C PRO A 4 -19.49 18.37 15.91
N SER A 5 -19.02 18.41 14.66
CA SER A 5 -19.55 17.68 13.53
C SER A 5 -19.34 16.17 13.69
N ASN A 6 -20.40 15.51 13.74
CA ASN A 6 -20.85 14.17 13.36
C ASN A 6 -19.80 13.20 12.74
N VAL A 7 -18.82 12.78 13.54
CA VAL A 7 -17.95 11.61 13.23
C VAL A 7 -18.56 10.32 13.79
N ALA A 8 -19.55 10.43 14.69
CA ALA A 8 -20.24 9.29 15.31
C ALA A 8 -21.25 8.59 14.37
N GLY A 9 -21.67 9.22 13.28
CA GLY A 9 -22.70 8.69 12.38
C GLY A 9 -22.22 7.68 11.34
N GLN A 10 -20.90 7.52 11.14
CA GLN A 10 -20.34 6.52 10.20
C GLN A 10 -19.82 5.25 10.87
N LEU A 11 -19.79 5.21 12.19
CA LEU A 11 -19.43 4.01 12.97
C LEU A 11 -20.65 3.10 13.30
N ALA A 12 -21.86 3.55 13.01
CA ALA A 12 -23.09 2.83 13.38
C ALA A 12 -23.63 1.86 12.30
N LEU A 13 -22.84 1.55 11.25
CA LEU A 13 -23.23 0.55 10.22
C LEU A 13 -22.50 -0.79 10.37
N PHE A 14 -21.70 -0.95 11.41
CA PHE A 14 -21.16 -2.23 11.85
C PHE A 14 -21.73 -2.54 13.24
N ASP A 15 -23.03 -2.78 13.33
CA ASP A 15 -23.57 -3.62 14.40
C ASP A 15 -22.90 -4.99 14.21
N ALA A 16 -21.87 -5.21 15.00
CA ALA A 16 -21.27 -6.49 15.20
C ALA A 16 -22.35 -7.39 15.82
N GLU A 17 -23.01 -8.24 15.02
CA GLU A 17 -23.33 -9.56 15.51
C GLU A 17 -22.02 -10.05 16.14
N SER A 18 -22.00 -10.27 17.44
CA SER A 18 -20.79 -10.70 18.14
C SER A 18 -20.26 -11.90 17.38
N ASP A 19 -19.06 -11.80 16.82
CA ASP A 19 -18.40 -12.85 16.01
C ASP A 19 -18.20 -14.16 16.81
N GLY A 20 -18.83 -14.31 17.97
CA GLY A 20 -18.61 -15.40 18.91
C GLY A 20 -17.19 -15.37 19.51
N ASP A 21 -16.48 -14.23 19.43
CA ASP A 21 -15.14 -14.02 19.97
C ASP A 21 -15.12 -12.88 20.99
N ALA A 22 -15.91 -13.01 22.04
CA ALA A 22 -15.99 -11.99 23.10
C ALA A 22 -14.62 -11.69 23.75
N LEU A 23 -13.74 -12.70 23.85
CA LEU A 23 -12.38 -12.53 24.41
C LEU A 23 -11.48 -11.73 23.43
N GLY A 24 -11.57 -12.00 22.14
CA GLY A 24 -10.84 -11.20 21.13
C GLY A 24 -11.34 -9.77 21.04
N ASP A 25 -12.65 -9.56 21.17
CA ASP A 25 -13.24 -8.21 21.18
C ASP A 25 -12.82 -7.44 22.44
N ALA A 26 -12.82 -8.08 23.62
CA ALA A 26 -12.30 -7.51 24.86
C ALA A 26 -10.81 -7.13 24.72
N TYR A 27 -10.00 -8.03 24.17
CA TYR A 27 -8.59 -7.76 23.89
C TYR A 27 -8.41 -6.53 22.99
N CYS A 28 -9.27 -6.36 21.99
CA CYS A 28 -9.24 -5.20 21.09
C CYS A 28 -9.64 -3.89 21.78
N VAL A 29 -10.47 -3.94 22.82
CA VAL A 29 -10.86 -2.79 23.64
C VAL A 29 -9.74 -2.41 24.61
N GLU A 30 -9.11 -3.38 25.26
CA GLU A 30 -8.05 -3.18 26.23
C GLU A 30 -6.73 -2.73 25.58
N ASN A 31 -6.45 -3.21 24.39
CA ASN A 31 -5.25 -2.85 23.62
C ASN A 31 -5.60 -1.86 22.51
N ASP A 32 -5.11 -0.63 22.61
CA ASP A 32 -5.38 0.41 21.61
C ASP A 32 -4.91 0.01 20.19
N ALA A 33 -5.58 0.57 19.16
CA ALA A 33 -5.29 0.24 17.77
C ALA A 33 -3.84 0.53 17.34
N ARG A 34 -3.15 1.47 17.99
CA ARG A 34 -1.75 1.79 17.69
C ARG A 34 -0.82 0.69 18.21
N SER A 35 -1.05 0.22 19.43
CA SER A 35 -0.29 -0.87 20.06
C SER A 35 -0.44 -2.16 19.24
N ARG A 36 -1.67 -2.51 18.87
CA ARG A 36 -1.96 -3.69 18.02
C ARG A 36 -1.30 -3.60 16.64
N ARG A 37 -1.28 -2.42 16.01
CA ARG A 37 -0.61 -2.21 14.71
C ARG A 37 0.91 -2.42 14.76
N VAL A 38 1.57 -2.03 15.85
CA VAL A 38 3.01 -2.27 16.02
C VAL A 38 3.31 -3.77 16.04
N GLN A 39 2.43 -4.55 16.66
CA GLN A 39 2.54 -6.01 16.74
C GLN A 39 1.98 -6.71 15.48
N GLY A 40 1.31 -5.98 14.59
CA GLY A 40 0.67 -6.52 13.39
C GLY A 40 -0.61 -7.29 13.67
N ILE A 41 -1.20 -7.16 14.86
CA ILE A 41 -2.38 -7.89 15.29
C ILE A 41 -3.63 -7.24 14.66
N THR A 42 -4.37 -8.04 13.90
CA THR A 42 -5.66 -7.66 13.30
C THR A 42 -6.56 -8.89 13.28
N LEU A 43 -7.65 -8.84 14.02
CA LEU A 43 -8.60 -9.97 14.11
C LEU A 43 -9.49 -10.01 12.87
N THR A 44 -9.55 -11.16 12.21
CA THR A 44 -10.33 -11.33 10.98
C THR A 44 -11.82 -11.46 11.31
N PRO A 45 -12.72 -10.69 10.65
CA PRO A 45 -14.16 -10.84 10.82
C PRO A 45 -14.61 -12.27 10.53
N ALA A 46 -15.57 -12.80 11.32
CA ALA A 46 -16.02 -14.19 11.18
C ALA A 46 -16.58 -14.47 9.79
N TRP A 47 -17.33 -13.53 9.20
CA TRP A 47 -17.85 -13.70 7.85
C TRP A 47 -16.74 -13.94 6.82
N LEU A 48 -15.57 -13.27 6.95
CA LEU A 48 -14.46 -13.48 6.02
C LEU A 48 -13.79 -14.84 6.24
N VAL A 49 -13.64 -15.26 7.49
CA VAL A 49 -13.15 -16.62 7.81
C VAL A 49 -14.02 -17.67 7.14
N GLU A 50 -15.36 -17.56 7.27
CA GLU A 50 -16.31 -18.49 6.63
C GLU A 50 -16.20 -18.45 5.10
N ARG A 51 -16.12 -17.26 4.47
CA ARG A 51 -15.95 -17.18 3.01
C ARG A 51 -14.63 -17.79 2.53
N MET A 52 -13.53 -17.62 3.28
CA MET A 52 -12.27 -18.27 2.95
C MET A 52 -12.35 -19.79 3.10
N LEU A 53 -13.09 -20.29 4.07
CA LEU A 53 -13.35 -21.74 4.23
C LEU A 53 -14.32 -22.27 3.17
N ASP A 54 -15.27 -21.47 2.68
CA ASP A 54 -16.15 -21.84 1.56
C ASP A 54 -15.36 -22.10 0.27
N GLU A 55 -14.29 -21.33 0.02
CA GLU A 55 -13.43 -21.51 -1.15
C GLU A 55 -12.73 -22.88 -1.21
N ILE A 56 -12.66 -23.58 -0.09
CA ILE A 56 -12.01 -24.89 0.06
C ILE A 56 -12.96 -25.98 0.55
N SER A 57 -14.27 -25.70 0.65
CA SER A 57 -15.26 -26.58 1.32
C SER A 57 -15.49 -27.91 0.62
N GLY A 58 -15.22 -28.01 -0.68
CA GLY A 58 -15.33 -29.27 -1.45
C GLY A 58 -14.10 -30.18 -1.34
N GLU A 59 -13.10 -29.80 -0.56
CA GLU A 59 -11.83 -30.51 -0.50
C GLU A 59 -11.62 -31.23 0.83
N ARG A 60 -10.78 -32.23 0.84
CA ARG A 60 -10.42 -32.98 2.05
C ARG A 60 -8.97 -32.68 2.41
N PHE A 61 -8.76 -32.28 3.67
CA PHE A 61 -7.44 -32.08 4.25
C PHE A 61 -7.29 -32.97 5.49
N ASP A 62 -6.09 -33.53 5.65
CA ASP A 62 -5.73 -34.33 6.82
C ASP A 62 -5.21 -33.41 7.95
N THR A 63 -4.56 -32.31 7.57
CA THR A 63 -4.07 -31.29 8.49
C THR A 63 -4.50 -29.90 8.03
N ILE A 64 -4.89 -29.01 8.96
CA ILE A 64 -5.12 -27.59 8.72
C ILE A 64 -4.25 -26.79 9.70
N VAL A 65 -3.47 -25.87 9.18
CA VAL A 65 -2.53 -25.04 9.94
C VAL A 65 -3.01 -23.60 9.91
N ASP A 66 -3.41 -23.08 11.07
CA ASP A 66 -3.71 -21.67 11.28
C ASP A 66 -2.42 -20.92 11.61
N CYS A 67 -1.95 -20.12 10.65
CA CYS A 67 -0.64 -19.47 10.69
C CYS A 67 -0.76 -18.05 11.26
N GLY A 68 -0.38 -17.85 12.53
CA GLY A 68 -0.62 -16.60 13.25
C GLY A 68 -2.05 -16.56 13.78
N ALA A 69 -2.38 -17.54 14.64
CA ALA A 69 -3.75 -17.90 14.97
C ALA A 69 -4.50 -16.81 15.79
N GLY A 70 -3.78 -15.87 16.43
CA GLY A 70 -4.41 -14.87 17.27
C GLY A 70 -5.29 -15.50 18.34
N THR A 71 -6.55 -15.10 18.38
CA THR A 71 -7.58 -15.68 19.29
C THR A 71 -8.23 -16.96 18.74
N GLY A 72 -7.77 -17.48 17.58
CA GLY A 72 -8.20 -18.76 17.01
C GLY A 72 -9.44 -18.72 16.13
N ARG A 73 -9.77 -17.61 15.51
CA ARG A 73 -10.94 -17.50 14.63
C ARG A 73 -10.91 -18.52 13.50
N PHE A 74 -9.77 -18.67 12.80
CA PHE A 74 -9.59 -19.68 11.77
C PHE A 74 -9.53 -21.10 12.33
N ALA A 75 -8.76 -21.32 13.40
CA ALA A 75 -8.61 -22.66 13.99
C ALA A 75 -9.95 -23.23 14.48
N ILE A 76 -10.79 -22.42 15.14
CA ILE A 76 -12.12 -22.82 15.63
C ILE A 76 -13.09 -23.10 14.48
N ALA A 77 -13.15 -22.20 13.49
CA ALA A 77 -14.01 -22.37 12.33
C ALA A 77 -13.60 -23.60 11.50
N ALA A 78 -12.29 -23.80 11.28
CA ALA A 78 -11.76 -24.98 10.59
C ALA A 78 -12.06 -26.28 11.37
N ALA A 79 -11.92 -26.29 12.70
CA ALA A 79 -12.23 -27.48 13.50
C ALA A 79 -13.69 -27.89 13.41
N ARG A 80 -14.60 -26.91 13.26
CA ARG A 80 -16.04 -27.17 13.07
C ARG A 80 -16.36 -27.65 11.65
N ARG A 81 -15.73 -27.05 10.64
CA ARG A 81 -15.98 -27.33 9.21
C ARG A 81 -15.35 -28.64 8.75
N PHE A 82 -14.19 -29.00 9.30
CA PHE A 82 -13.42 -30.19 8.93
C PHE A 82 -13.26 -31.14 10.14
N PRO A 83 -14.31 -31.92 10.47
CA PRO A 83 -14.37 -32.69 11.74
C PRO A 83 -13.30 -33.79 11.84
N VAL A 84 -12.75 -34.24 10.71
CA VAL A 84 -11.73 -35.31 10.66
C VAL A 84 -10.29 -34.77 10.53
N ALA A 85 -10.10 -33.51 10.14
CA ALA A 85 -8.78 -32.91 10.00
C ALA A 85 -8.13 -32.66 11.38
N ARG A 86 -6.83 -32.85 11.45
CA ARG A 86 -5.98 -32.33 12.55
C ARG A 86 -5.82 -30.83 12.43
N ILE A 87 -6.15 -30.07 13.46
CA ILE A 87 -5.97 -28.63 13.46
C ILE A 87 -4.73 -28.27 14.27
N VAL A 88 -3.87 -27.42 13.71
CA VAL A 88 -2.67 -26.90 14.36
C VAL A 88 -2.76 -25.37 14.31
N ALA A 89 -2.74 -24.72 15.46
CA ALA A 89 -2.76 -23.28 15.59
C ALA A 89 -1.38 -22.78 16.07
N VAL A 90 -0.74 -21.91 15.31
CA VAL A 90 0.58 -21.36 15.65
C VAL A 90 0.43 -19.89 16.00
N GLU A 91 0.85 -19.49 17.19
CA GLU A 91 0.82 -18.09 17.64
C GLU A 91 2.07 -17.80 18.49
N GLN A 92 2.70 -16.62 18.29
CA GLN A 92 3.90 -16.26 19.03
C GLN A 92 3.63 -15.38 20.26
N ASN A 93 2.49 -14.69 20.30
CA ASN A 93 2.13 -13.82 21.41
C ASN A 93 1.51 -14.64 22.54
N ALA A 94 2.21 -14.74 23.68
CA ALA A 94 1.79 -15.56 24.82
C ALA A 94 0.40 -15.17 25.38
N GLU A 95 0.03 -13.87 25.32
CA GLU A 95 -1.28 -13.39 25.75
C GLU A 95 -2.38 -13.91 24.82
N LEU A 96 -2.19 -13.82 23.50
CA LEU A 96 -3.12 -14.37 22.53
C LEU A 96 -3.20 -15.91 22.61
N VAL A 97 -2.09 -16.59 22.89
CA VAL A 97 -2.06 -18.05 23.13
C VAL A 97 -2.93 -18.41 24.34
N ALA A 98 -2.87 -17.63 25.42
CA ALA A 98 -3.72 -17.87 26.60
C ALA A 98 -5.21 -17.71 26.26
N LEU A 99 -5.57 -16.63 25.55
CA LEU A 99 -6.95 -16.39 25.07
C LEU A 99 -7.40 -17.49 24.11
N LEU A 100 -6.57 -17.91 23.18
CA LEU A 100 -6.85 -19.01 22.26
C LEU A 100 -7.16 -20.30 23.00
N ARG A 101 -6.33 -20.70 23.97
CA ARG A 101 -6.55 -21.91 24.77
C ARG A 101 -7.85 -21.84 25.56
N GLN A 102 -8.16 -20.67 26.14
CA GLN A 102 -9.43 -20.45 26.86
C GLN A 102 -10.62 -20.62 25.92
N ARG A 103 -10.62 -19.98 24.74
CA ARG A 103 -11.70 -20.10 23.75
C ARG A 103 -11.89 -21.53 23.25
N LEU A 104 -10.80 -22.24 23.00
CA LEU A 104 -10.85 -23.64 22.59
C LEU A 104 -11.51 -24.51 23.66
N TRP A 105 -11.23 -24.25 24.93
CA TRP A 105 -11.88 -24.93 26.06
C TRP A 105 -13.36 -24.59 26.11
N GLU A 106 -13.74 -23.32 26.05
CA GLU A 106 -15.14 -22.85 26.06
C GLU A 106 -15.96 -23.43 24.89
N CYS A 107 -15.33 -23.61 23.71
CA CYS A 107 -15.95 -24.22 22.54
C CYS A 107 -15.93 -25.74 22.54
N GLY A 108 -15.39 -26.41 23.57
CA GLY A 108 -15.23 -27.86 23.59
C GLY A 108 -14.23 -28.43 22.58
N LEU A 109 -13.30 -27.60 22.10
CA LEU A 109 -12.32 -27.95 21.05
C LEU A 109 -10.90 -28.13 21.58
N GLY A 110 -10.67 -28.07 22.89
CA GLY A 110 -9.35 -28.15 23.51
C GLY A 110 -8.52 -29.37 23.11
N ASN A 111 -9.17 -30.52 22.89
CA ASN A 111 -8.50 -31.76 22.46
C ASN A 111 -8.43 -31.91 20.92
N ARG A 112 -9.04 -30.99 20.16
CA ARG A 112 -9.12 -31.04 18.71
C ARG A 112 -8.07 -30.18 18.02
N VAL A 113 -7.60 -29.14 18.72
CA VAL A 113 -6.68 -28.16 18.18
C VAL A 113 -5.36 -28.19 18.96
N ALA A 114 -4.27 -28.50 18.27
CA ALA A 114 -2.94 -28.43 18.85
C ALA A 114 -2.43 -26.98 18.79
N VAL A 115 -2.21 -26.34 19.93
CA VAL A 115 -1.69 -24.97 20.01
C VAL A 115 -0.17 -24.99 20.19
N ILE A 116 0.55 -24.37 19.25
CA ILE A 116 2.00 -24.21 19.29
C ILE A 116 2.30 -22.74 19.56
N GLU A 117 2.94 -22.47 20.70
CA GLU A 117 3.46 -21.15 21.02
C GLU A 117 4.82 -20.96 20.38
N GLY A 118 4.94 -20.02 19.44
CA GLY A 118 6.21 -19.75 18.76
C GLY A 118 6.06 -19.02 17.45
N ASP A 119 7.21 -18.65 16.86
CA ASP A 119 7.26 -17.98 15.58
C ASP A 119 7.02 -18.97 14.44
N PHE A 120 5.97 -18.77 13.66
CA PHE A 120 5.58 -19.61 12.52
C PHE A 120 6.74 -19.83 11.53
N ARG A 121 7.66 -18.87 11.39
CA ARG A 121 8.78 -18.96 10.46
C ARG A 121 9.76 -20.09 10.79
N VAL A 122 9.83 -20.52 12.04
CA VAL A 122 10.84 -21.49 12.52
C VAL A 122 10.30 -22.67 13.28
N VAL A 123 9.05 -22.61 13.81
CA VAL A 123 8.50 -23.75 14.56
C VAL A 123 8.34 -25.00 13.68
N ALA A 124 8.53 -26.16 14.26
CA ALA A 124 8.20 -27.43 13.62
C ALA A 124 6.66 -27.61 13.65
N ILE A 125 6.08 -27.86 12.49
CA ILE A 125 4.62 -28.05 12.35
C ILE A 125 4.35 -29.55 12.21
N PRO A 126 3.69 -30.18 13.21
CA PRO A 126 3.30 -31.57 13.11
C PRO A 126 2.15 -31.72 12.12
N ARG A 127 2.45 -32.29 10.95
CA ARG A 127 1.47 -32.48 9.88
C ARG A 127 1.43 -33.93 9.41
N VAL A 128 0.29 -34.35 8.93
CA VAL A 128 0.08 -35.63 8.26
C VAL A 128 -0.75 -35.40 7.01
N GLY A 129 -0.47 -36.14 5.95
CA GLY A 129 -1.24 -36.11 4.71
C GLY A 129 -1.35 -34.72 4.08
N ARG A 130 -2.44 -34.54 3.36
CA ARG A 130 -2.77 -33.29 2.64
C ARG A 130 -3.02 -32.14 3.62
N THR A 131 -2.31 -31.05 3.42
CA THR A 131 -2.31 -29.94 4.38
C THR A 131 -2.85 -28.64 3.76
N LEU A 132 -3.71 -27.94 4.53
CA LEU A 132 -4.12 -26.56 4.25
C LEU A 132 -3.38 -25.60 5.19
N PHE A 133 -2.74 -24.58 4.64
CA PHE A 133 -2.23 -23.43 5.38
C PHE A 133 -3.23 -22.28 5.25
N ILE A 134 -3.78 -21.80 6.37
CA ILE A 134 -4.79 -20.75 6.39
C ILE A 134 -4.47 -19.70 7.45
N GLY A 135 -5.00 -18.49 7.31
CA GLY A 135 -4.88 -17.46 8.34
C GLY A 135 -4.83 -16.04 7.82
N ASN A 136 -4.57 -15.15 8.76
CA ASN A 136 -4.32 -13.72 8.53
C ASN A 136 -2.94 -13.36 9.09
N PRO A 137 -1.85 -13.48 8.30
CA PRO A 137 -0.51 -13.17 8.75
C PRO A 137 -0.37 -11.73 9.26
N PRO A 138 0.48 -11.47 10.26
CA PRO A 138 0.62 -10.15 10.89
C PRO A 138 1.11 -9.06 9.91
N TYR A 139 0.50 -7.86 9.97
CA TYR A 139 0.78 -6.71 9.09
C TYR A 139 1.89 -5.81 9.64
N VAL A 140 3.06 -6.38 9.93
CA VAL A 140 4.25 -5.64 10.39
C VAL A 140 5.00 -5.10 9.17
N ARG A 141 5.31 -3.79 9.21
CA ARG A 141 6.05 -3.13 8.12
C ARG A 141 7.54 -3.49 8.17
N HIS A 142 8.20 -3.42 7.02
CA HIS A 142 9.62 -3.73 6.90
C HIS A 142 10.53 -2.92 7.86
N HIS A 143 10.14 -1.71 8.28
CA HIS A 143 10.93 -0.91 9.25
C HIS A 143 11.05 -1.60 10.61
N ASP A 144 10.00 -2.32 11.00
CA ASP A 144 9.87 -2.96 12.31
C ASP A 144 10.35 -4.43 12.29
N ILE A 145 10.83 -4.91 11.13
CA ILE A 145 11.44 -6.24 10.97
C ILE A 145 12.96 -6.12 11.16
N THR A 146 13.53 -6.97 12.02
CA THR A 146 14.98 -6.97 12.29
C THR A 146 15.81 -7.34 11.07
N ALA A 147 17.09 -6.94 11.06
CA ALA A 147 18.01 -7.25 9.95
C ALA A 147 18.15 -8.75 9.71
N GLN A 148 18.21 -9.55 10.79
CA GLN A 148 18.28 -11.02 10.75
C GLN A 148 17.09 -11.63 9.98
N TRP A 149 15.85 -11.17 10.24
CA TRP A 149 14.66 -11.70 9.56
C TRP A 149 14.57 -11.25 8.11
N LYS A 150 15.08 -10.05 7.78
CA LYS A 150 15.19 -9.60 6.38
C LYS A 150 16.22 -10.46 5.61
N GLU A 151 17.30 -10.85 6.26
CA GLU A 151 18.31 -11.73 5.68
C GLU A 151 17.75 -13.14 5.49
N TRP A 152 17.10 -13.69 6.53
CA TRP A 152 16.41 -14.98 6.45
C TRP A 152 15.47 -15.04 5.23
N TYR A 153 14.60 -14.03 5.07
CA TYR A 153 13.67 -13.94 3.94
C TYR A 153 14.40 -13.90 2.60
N GLY A 154 15.44 -13.07 2.49
CA GLY A 154 16.25 -12.96 1.28
C GLY A 154 16.94 -14.26 0.88
N LEU A 155 17.58 -14.95 1.84
CA LEU A 155 18.27 -16.22 1.61
C LEU A 155 17.31 -17.34 1.20
N ARG A 156 16.13 -17.42 1.84
CA ARG A 156 15.12 -18.43 1.52
C ARG A 156 14.49 -18.20 0.15
N MET A 157 14.16 -16.96 -0.21
CA MET A 157 13.70 -16.62 -1.57
C MET A 157 14.78 -16.93 -2.62
N ALA A 158 16.04 -16.62 -2.32
CA ALA A 158 17.17 -16.92 -3.22
C ALA A 158 17.35 -18.42 -3.45
N SER A 159 17.10 -19.28 -2.45
CA SER A 159 17.13 -20.75 -2.63
C SER A 159 16.06 -21.26 -3.59
N LEU A 160 14.99 -20.51 -3.80
CA LEU A 160 13.96 -20.76 -4.81
C LEU A 160 14.26 -20.07 -6.16
N GLY A 161 15.42 -19.45 -6.32
CA GLY A 161 15.79 -18.67 -7.52
C GLY A 161 15.08 -17.32 -7.63
N ILE A 162 14.48 -16.82 -6.55
CA ILE A 162 13.69 -15.58 -6.55
C ILE A 162 14.47 -14.46 -5.85
N ALA A 163 14.68 -13.35 -6.58
CA ALA A 163 15.28 -12.15 -6.00
C ALA A 163 14.26 -11.43 -5.13
N ALA A 164 14.58 -11.20 -3.85
CA ALA A 164 13.69 -10.58 -2.89
C ALA A 164 14.20 -9.22 -2.39
N SER A 165 13.27 -8.30 -2.13
CA SER A 165 13.56 -6.98 -1.57
C SER A 165 13.54 -7.01 -0.04
N ARG A 166 14.47 -6.28 0.59
CA ARG A 166 14.48 -6.05 2.05
C ARG A 166 13.34 -5.14 2.55
N LEU A 167 12.50 -4.64 1.64
CA LEU A 167 11.32 -3.82 1.93
C LEU A 167 10.04 -4.65 2.08
N ALA A 168 10.13 -5.96 2.07
CA ALA A 168 9.00 -6.87 2.25
C ALA A 168 8.46 -6.81 3.68
N GLY A 169 7.12 -6.80 3.83
CA GLY A 169 6.44 -6.85 5.12
C GLY A 169 6.35 -8.29 5.67
N LEU A 170 6.03 -8.43 6.96
CA LEU A 170 6.06 -9.73 7.65
C LEU A 170 5.10 -10.77 7.04
N HIS A 171 3.94 -10.35 6.53
CA HIS A 171 2.98 -11.25 5.87
C HIS A 171 3.60 -12.02 4.69
N THR A 172 4.60 -11.45 4.00
CA THR A 172 5.28 -12.13 2.90
C THR A 172 6.20 -13.27 3.37
N HIS A 173 6.73 -13.17 4.60
CA HIS A 173 7.49 -14.25 5.23
C HIS A 173 6.60 -15.47 5.53
N PHE A 174 5.34 -15.23 5.90
CA PHE A 174 4.37 -16.31 6.13
C PHE A 174 3.99 -17.02 4.83
N LEU A 175 3.77 -16.25 3.75
CA LEU A 175 3.52 -16.83 2.42
C LEU A 175 4.70 -17.70 1.98
N LEU A 176 5.94 -17.20 2.13
CA LEU A 176 7.15 -17.96 1.81
C LEU A 176 7.26 -19.24 2.65
N ARG A 177 7.10 -19.13 3.98
CA ARG A 177 7.22 -20.28 4.88
C ARG A 177 6.17 -21.35 4.58
N SER A 178 4.93 -20.95 4.26
CA SER A 178 3.89 -21.87 3.83
C SER A 178 4.29 -22.56 2.52
N ALA A 179 4.68 -21.79 1.49
CA ALA A 179 5.11 -22.31 0.20
C ALA A 179 6.24 -23.34 0.32
N GLU A 180 7.25 -23.07 1.15
CA GLU A 180 8.36 -24.00 1.41
C GLU A 180 7.94 -25.27 2.17
N SER A 181 6.86 -25.19 2.94
CA SER A 181 6.32 -26.31 3.72
C SER A 181 5.36 -27.16 2.93
N MET A 182 4.82 -26.66 1.83
CA MET A 182 3.82 -27.36 1.02
C MET A 182 4.44 -28.50 0.21
N GLN A 183 3.65 -29.56 0.05
CA GLN A 183 3.91 -30.70 -0.82
C GLN A 183 2.80 -30.80 -1.89
N PRO A 184 3.04 -31.53 -2.99
CA PRO A 184 2.00 -31.74 -4.00
C PRO A 184 0.67 -32.20 -3.39
N GLY A 185 -0.40 -31.48 -3.73
CA GLY A 185 -1.74 -31.66 -3.16
C GLY A 185 -2.08 -30.74 -2.01
N ASP A 186 -1.11 -30.08 -1.36
CA ASP A 186 -1.37 -29.09 -0.32
C ASP A 186 -1.95 -27.79 -0.90
N ALA A 187 -2.64 -27.03 -0.05
CA ALA A 187 -3.23 -25.75 -0.39
C ALA A 187 -2.87 -24.65 0.62
N MET A 188 -2.93 -23.40 0.18
CA MET A 188 -2.91 -22.25 1.08
C MET A 188 -4.06 -21.29 0.76
N CYS A 189 -4.63 -20.68 1.81
CA CYS A 189 -5.63 -19.62 1.67
C CYS A 189 -5.39 -18.56 2.75
N PHE A 190 -4.93 -17.38 2.34
CA PHE A 190 -4.56 -16.30 3.25
C PHE A 190 -5.30 -15.01 2.93
N VAL A 191 -5.67 -14.26 3.97
CA VAL A 191 -5.93 -12.82 3.80
C VAL A 191 -4.69 -12.05 4.22
N THR A 192 -4.21 -11.14 3.36
CA THR A 192 -2.98 -10.36 3.58
C THR A 192 -3.17 -8.91 3.17
N SER A 193 -2.18 -8.05 3.47
CA SER A 193 -2.10 -6.72 2.85
C SER A 193 -1.98 -6.85 1.33
N ALA A 194 -2.77 -6.07 0.59
CA ALA A 194 -2.78 -6.06 -0.88
C ALA A 194 -1.58 -5.31 -1.51
N GLU A 195 -0.70 -4.70 -0.70
CA GLU A 195 0.39 -3.88 -1.21
C GLU A 195 1.35 -4.64 -2.15
N TRP A 196 1.57 -5.93 -1.90
CA TRP A 196 2.47 -6.74 -2.73
C TRP A 196 1.95 -6.98 -4.15
N LEU A 197 0.67 -6.79 -4.41
CA LEU A 197 0.07 -6.94 -5.75
C LEU A 197 0.68 -5.98 -6.77
N ASP A 198 1.08 -4.77 -6.33
CA ASP A 198 1.47 -3.68 -7.24
C ASP A 198 2.84 -3.09 -6.93
N ASN A 199 3.36 -3.29 -5.72
CA ASN A 199 4.63 -2.70 -5.29
C ASN A 199 5.85 -3.46 -5.81
N GLY A 200 6.99 -2.77 -5.93
CA GLY A 200 8.25 -3.36 -6.39
C GLY A 200 8.72 -4.51 -5.50
N TYR A 201 8.58 -4.41 -4.18
CA TYR A 201 8.96 -5.50 -3.28
C TYR A 201 8.07 -6.74 -3.43
N GLY A 202 6.84 -6.56 -3.91
CA GLY A 202 5.88 -7.63 -4.15
C GLY A 202 6.19 -8.49 -5.39
N SER A 203 7.14 -8.08 -6.24
CA SER A 203 7.52 -8.89 -7.40
C SER A 203 7.96 -10.31 -7.00
N ALA A 204 8.71 -10.43 -5.90
CA ALA A 204 9.13 -11.73 -5.37
C ALA A 204 7.93 -12.61 -4.96
N VAL A 205 6.90 -12.02 -4.31
CA VAL A 205 5.67 -12.73 -3.93
C VAL A 205 4.88 -13.14 -5.18
N ARG A 206 4.77 -12.25 -6.16
CA ARG A 206 4.09 -12.58 -7.43
C ARG A 206 4.81 -13.69 -8.19
N THR A 207 6.14 -13.70 -8.20
CA THR A 207 6.91 -14.80 -8.80
C THR A 207 6.71 -16.10 -8.03
N LEU A 208 6.72 -16.06 -6.68
CA LEU A 208 6.48 -17.24 -5.85
C LEU A 208 5.10 -17.84 -6.12
N LEU A 209 4.06 -17.04 -6.12
CA LEU A 209 2.67 -17.48 -6.29
C LEU A 209 2.30 -17.76 -7.76
N GLY A 210 2.98 -17.12 -8.71
CA GLY A 210 2.73 -17.25 -10.16
C GLY A 210 3.41 -18.43 -10.83
N GLY A 211 3.82 -19.45 -10.08
CA GLY A 211 4.47 -20.66 -10.59
C GLY A 211 5.83 -20.96 -9.96
N GLY A 212 6.32 -20.11 -9.07
CA GLY A 212 7.49 -20.43 -8.26
C GLY A 212 7.16 -21.51 -7.23
N ALA A 213 8.16 -22.32 -6.81
CA ALA A 213 8.01 -23.37 -5.79
C ALA A 213 6.85 -24.35 -6.03
N CYS A 214 6.53 -24.66 -7.27
CA CYS A 214 5.43 -25.56 -7.68
C CYS A 214 4.02 -25.07 -7.25
N LEU A 215 3.84 -23.78 -7.02
CA LEU A 215 2.54 -23.20 -6.67
C LEU A 215 1.78 -22.82 -7.93
N SER A 216 0.48 -23.07 -7.89
CA SER A 216 -0.50 -22.61 -8.89
C SER A 216 -1.54 -21.76 -8.21
N MET A 217 -1.69 -20.51 -8.66
CA MET A 217 -2.74 -19.61 -8.17
C MET A 217 -4.12 -20.14 -8.56
N ILE A 218 -5.02 -20.16 -7.59
CA ILE A 218 -6.43 -20.57 -7.77
C ILE A 218 -7.34 -19.36 -7.77
N GLY A 219 -7.10 -18.43 -6.85
CA GLY A 219 -7.97 -17.26 -6.69
C GLY A 219 -7.30 -16.07 -6.03
N LEU A 220 -7.83 -14.88 -6.37
CA LEU A 220 -7.34 -13.59 -5.89
C LEU A 220 -8.51 -12.61 -5.78
N TRP A 221 -8.84 -12.17 -4.56
CA TRP A 221 -9.94 -11.23 -4.30
C TRP A 221 -9.44 -10.05 -3.48
N VAL A 222 -9.54 -8.84 -4.04
CA VAL A 222 -9.05 -7.60 -3.41
C VAL A 222 -10.21 -6.89 -2.72
N ALA A 223 -10.00 -6.42 -1.52
CA ALA A 223 -10.99 -5.60 -0.81
C ALA A 223 -11.28 -4.30 -1.58
N ASP A 224 -12.57 -3.93 -1.64
CA ASP A 224 -12.96 -2.60 -2.10
C ASP A 224 -12.34 -1.54 -1.18
N PRO A 225 -11.56 -0.60 -1.71
CA PRO A 225 -10.98 0.46 -0.90
C PRO A 225 -12.01 1.35 -0.21
N ALA A 226 -13.24 1.42 -0.75
CA ALA A 226 -14.35 2.17 -0.15
C ALA A 226 -15.01 1.39 1.01
N GLN A 227 -14.83 0.06 1.04
CA GLN A 227 -15.39 -0.83 2.04
C GLN A 227 -14.27 -1.67 2.69
N PRO A 228 -13.48 -1.10 3.59
CA PRO A 228 -12.36 -1.82 4.20
C PRO A 228 -12.87 -3.02 5.02
N VAL A 229 -12.25 -4.18 4.82
CA VAL A 229 -12.56 -5.42 5.55
C VAL A 229 -12.25 -5.30 7.05
N PHE A 230 -11.22 -4.54 7.38
CA PHE A 230 -10.76 -4.35 8.75
C PHE A 230 -10.95 -2.88 9.15
N ALA A 231 -11.72 -2.62 10.20
CA ALA A 231 -11.97 -1.28 10.70
C ALA A 231 -10.68 -0.55 11.15
N ASP A 232 -9.72 -1.31 11.67
CA ASP A 232 -8.46 -0.81 12.23
C ASP A 232 -7.29 -0.79 11.23
N ALA A 233 -7.41 -1.42 10.06
CA ALA A 233 -6.34 -1.50 9.09
C ALA A 233 -6.42 -0.35 8.09
N LEU A 234 -5.32 0.39 7.94
CA LEU A 234 -5.17 1.48 6.95
C LEU A 234 -4.73 0.97 5.57
N VAL A 235 -4.66 -0.35 5.39
CA VAL A 235 -4.20 -0.99 4.15
C VAL A 235 -5.34 -1.77 3.52
N SER A 236 -5.38 -1.79 2.18
CA SER A 236 -6.26 -2.68 1.44
C SER A 236 -5.84 -4.12 1.66
N SER A 237 -6.81 -5.03 1.69
CA SER A 237 -6.60 -6.45 1.93
C SER A 237 -6.85 -7.26 0.68
N VAL A 238 -6.24 -8.44 0.61
CA VAL A 238 -6.42 -9.40 -0.47
C VAL A 238 -6.54 -10.81 0.12
N VAL A 239 -7.54 -11.56 -0.33
CA VAL A 239 -7.60 -13.01 -0.14
C VAL A 239 -6.89 -13.67 -1.31
N VAL A 240 -5.96 -14.55 -1.01
CA VAL A 240 -5.18 -15.31 -1.99
C VAL A 240 -5.31 -16.80 -1.70
N ARG A 241 -5.61 -17.58 -2.73
CA ARG A 241 -5.59 -19.04 -2.70
C ARG A 241 -4.61 -19.56 -3.73
N ALA A 242 -3.75 -20.54 -3.32
CA ALA A 242 -2.85 -21.26 -4.21
C ALA A 242 -2.74 -22.72 -3.77
N ASP A 243 -2.56 -23.63 -4.73
CA ASP A 243 -2.38 -25.06 -4.52
C ASP A 243 -0.98 -25.48 -4.98
N CYS A 244 -0.45 -26.54 -4.41
CA CYS A 244 0.89 -27.06 -4.75
C CYS A 244 0.79 -28.29 -5.65
N GLY A 245 1.60 -28.33 -6.71
CA GLY A 245 1.72 -29.50 -7.58
C GLY A 245 0.52 -29.78 -8.45
N VAL A 246 -0.33 -28.77 -8.71
CA VAL A 246 -1.42 -28.84 -9.67
C VAL A 246 -1.04 -28.16 -10.99
N GLU A 247 -1.58 -28.65 -12.09
CA GLU A 247 -1.39 -28.00 -13.39
C GLU A 247 -1.93 -26.58 -13.38
N PRO A 248 -1.25 -25.64 -14.06
CA PRO A 248 -1.73 -24.27 -14.17
C PRO A 248 -3.10 -24.22 -14.86
N HIS A 249 -4.03 -23.51 -14.27
CA HIS A 249 -5.37 -23.28 -14.80
C HIS A 249 -5.73 -21.77 -14.71
N PRO A 250 -6.85 -21.32 -15.31
CA PRO A 250 -7.29 -19.94 -15.15
C PRO A 250 -7.50 -19.57 -13.68
N VAL A 251 -6.97 -18.41 -13.30
CA VAL A 251 -7.05 -17.87 -11.92
C VAL A 251 -8.33 -17.06 -11.79
N ARG A 252 -9.15 -17.36 -10.81
CA ARG A 252 -10.33 -16.55 -10.47
C ARG A 252 -9.87 -15.25 -9.80
N THR A 253 -10.24 -14.12 -10.38
CA THR A 253 -9.89 -12.81 -9.85
C THR A 253 -11.14 -11.98 -9.61
N GLY A 254 -11.13 -11.15 -8.55
CA GLY A 254 -12.31 -10.39 -8.21
C GLY A 254 -12.15 -9.53 -6.96
N MET A 255 -13.28 -9.23 -6.32
CA MET A 255 -13.36 -8.32 -5.18
C MET A 255 -13.94 -9.01 -3.96
N ILE A 256 -13.50 -8.53 -2.80
CA ILE A 256 -14.21 -8.72 -1.55
C ILE A 256 -15.28 -7.62 -1.53
N ASP A 257 -16.54 -8.01 -1.75
CA ASP A 257 -17.68 -7.11 -1.91
C ASP A 257 -18.74 -7.45 -0.86
N GLY A 258 -19.00 -6.50 0.05
CA GLY A 258 -19.85 -6.77 1.22
C GLY A 258 -19.28 -7.92 2.03
N GLN A 259 -20.08 -9.01 2.18
CA GLN A 259 -19.67 -10.24 2.87
C GLN A 259 -19.41 -11.42 1.90
N SER A 260 -18.92 -11.14 0.71
CA SER A 260 -18.67 -12.17 -0.31
C SER A 260 -17.30 -12.03 -0.98
N LEU A 261 -16.76 -13.16 -1.48
CA LEU A 261 -15.65 -13.20 -2.41
C LEU A 261 -16.24 -13.29 -3.83
N ARG A 262 -16.43 -12.14 -4.46
CA ARG A 262 -17.06 -12.04 -5.79
C ARG A 262 -16.02 -12.22 -6.88
N THR A 263 -16.06 -13.32 -7.61
CA THR A 263 -15.26 -13.53 -8.81
C THR A 263 -15.81 -12.67 -9.96
N LEU A 264 -14.93 -11.92 -10.61
CA LEU A 264 -15.25 -11.05 -11.74
C LEU A 264 -14.69 -11.60 -13.06
N HIS A 265 -13.49 -12.19 -13.00
CA HIS A 265 -12.78 -12.67 -14.19
C HIS A 265 -12.07 -13.99 -13.91
N GLU A 266 -11.80 -14.71 -15.00
CA GLU A 266 -10.85 -15.80 -15.04
C GLU A 266 -9.67 -15.39 -15.94
N VAL A 267 -8.47 -15.38 -15.37
CA VAL A 267 -7.25 -14.87 -16.01
C VAL A 267 -6.29 -16.03 -16.22
N GLY A 268 -5.73 -16.16 -17.41
CA GLY A 268 -4.71 -17.17 -17.66
C GLY A 268 -3.52 -17.03 -16.70
N ALA A 269 -3.07 -18.14 -16.10
CA ALA A 269 -1.98 -18.13 -15.11
C ALA A 269 -0.71 -17.44 -15.65
N THR A 270 -0.34 -17.72 -16.90
CA THR A 270 0.81 -17.09 -17.57
C THR A 270 0.61 -15.58 -17.77
N GLN A 271 -0.61 -15.16 -18.09
CA GLN A 271 -0.95 -13.76 -18.27
C GLN A 271 -0.88 -13.00 -16.93
N LEU A 272 -1.38 -13.59 -15.86
CA LEU A 272 -1.29 -13.02 -14.53
C LEU A 272 0.17 -12.94 -14.07
N ALA A 273 0.95 -14.03 -14.23
CA ALA A 273 2.35 -14.08 -13.84
C ALA A 273 3.21 -13.03 -14.58
N ALA A 274 2.95 -12.77 -15.85
CA ALA A 274 3.63 -11.75 -16.64
C ALA A 274 3.23 -10.30 -16.28
N ALA A 275 2.11 -10.11 -15.57
CA ALA A 275 1.60 -8.79 -15.27
C ALA A 275 2.44 -8.09 -14.18
N PRO A 276 2.87 -6.84 -14.38
CA PRO A 276 3.62 -6.08 -13.37
C PRO A 276 2.75 -5.67 -12.17
N ARG A 277 1.44 -5.64 -12.34
CA ARG A 277 0.43 -5.29 -11.33
C ARG A 277 -0.71 -6.30 -11.39
N TRP A 278 -1.00 -6.94 -10.25
CA TRP A 278 -2.07 -7.94 -10.18
C TRP A 278 -3.43 -7.37 -9.78
N SER A 279 -3.45 -6.23 -9.08
CA SER A 279 -4.71 -5.61 -8.64
C SER A 279 -5.62 -5.21 -9.81
N VAL A 280 -5.06 -4.93 -10.97
CA VAL A 280 -5.83 -4.54 -12.16
C VAL A 280 -6.79 -5.64 -12.61
N TRP A 281 -6.44 -6.91 -12.40
CA TRP A 281 -7.26 -8.07 -12.78
C TRP A 281 -8.42 -8.34 -11.82
N CYS A 282 -8.44 -7.65 -10.68
CA CYS A 282 -9.50 -7.79 -9.68
C CYS A 282 -10.58 -6.71 -9.78
N ARG A 283 -10.59 -5.90 -10.86
CA ARG A 283 -11.52 -4.78 -11.03
C ARG A 283 -12.75 -5.16 -11.81
N PRO A 284 -13.91 -4.48 -11.58
CA PRO A 284 -15.13 -4.74 -12.35
C PRO A 284 -14.96 -4.53 -13.84
N THR A 285 -14.16 -3.56 -14.24
CA THR A 285 -13.84 -3.27 -15.63
C THR A 285 -12.37 -3.54 -15.86
N LEU A 286 -12.07 -4.53 -16.70
CA LEU A 286 -10.73 -4.68 -17.25
C LEU A 286 -10.58 -3.61 -18.35
N GLU A 287 -9.97 -2.51 -18.02
CA GLU A 287 -9.49 -1.60 -19.04
C GLU A 287 -8.37 -2.33 -19.80
N LEU A 288 -8.70 -2.78 -21.02
CA LEU A 288 -7.66 -3.20 -21.96
C LEU A 288 -6.66 -2.06 -22.09
N PRO A 289 -5.34 -2.33 -22.07
CA PRO A 289 -4.35 -1.27 -22.19
C PRO A 289 -4.70 -0.45 -23.45
N LEU A 290 -5.02 0.83 -23.25
CA LEU A 290 -5.28 1.76 -24.36
C LEU A 290 -4.13 1.65 -25.34
N VAL A 291 -4.42 1.44 -26.61
CA VAL A 291 -3.42 1.53 -27.67
C VAL A 291 -2.98 2.99 -27.72
N GLY A 292 -1.72 3.26 -27.39
CA GLY A 292 -1.23 4.63 -27.33
C GLY A 292 0.21 4.72 -26.82
N ILE A 293 0.72 5.92 -26.82
CA ILE A 293 2.07 6.27 -26.38
C ILE A 293 2.07 6.37 -24.84
N GLU A 294 3.03 5.79 -24.16
CA GLU A 294 3.17 5.97 -22.72
C GLU A 294 3.57 7.41 -22.40
N LEU A 295 2.95 8.00 -21.37
CA LEU A 295 3.26 9.36 -20.95
C LEU A 295 4.74 9.52 -20.59
N GLY A 296 5.39 8.46 -20.12
CA GLY A 296 6.83 8.40 -19.84
C GLY A 296 7.73 8.55 -21.08
N GLU A 297 7.22 8.26 -22.28
CA GLU A 297 7.92 8.51 -23.54
C GLU A 297 7.92 10.01 -23.90
N LEU A 298 6.87 10.73 -23.53
CA LEU A 298 6.71 12.16 -23.77
C LEU A 298 7.33 13.00 -22.66
N PHE A 299 7.25 12.54 -21.41
CA PHE A 299 7.68 13.30 -20.23
C PHE A 299 8.56 12.47 -19.29
N ARG A 300 9.51 13.14 -18.68
CA ARG A 300 10.12 12.67 -17.44
C ARG A 300 9.22 13.08 -16.29
N VAL A 301 8.68 12.12 -15.56
CA VAL A 301 7.85 12.35 -14.38
C VAL A 301 8.70 12.29 -13.12
N THR A 302 8.67 13.32 -12.29
CA THR A 302 9.47 13.37 -11.07
C THR A 302 8.65 13.85 -9.88
N ARG A 303 8.92 13.28 -8.72
CA ARG A 303 8.36 13.77 -7.45
C ARG A 303 8.89 15.18 -7.15
N GLY A 304 8.07 16.01 -6.53
CA GLY A 304 8.49 17.32 -6.03
C GLY A 304 9.54 17.23 -4.93
N GLN A 305 10.13 18.36 -4.64
CA GLN A 305 11.21 18.47 -3.66
C GLN A 305 10.74 18.03 -2.28
N VAL A 306 11.49 17.13 -1.66
CA VAL A 306 11.25 16.71 -0.27
C VAL A 306 12.04 17.63 0.64
N THR A 307 11.35 18.44 1.44
CA THR A 307 12.01 19.39 2.36
C THR A 307 12.57 18.72 3.61
N GLY A 308 11.95 17.62 4.04
CA GLY A 308 12.21 16.94 5.31
C GLY A 308 11.24 17.40 6.41
N LEU A 309 11.00 18.70 6.52
CA LEU A 309 10.04 19.29 7.46
C LEU A 309 9.38 20.52 6.84
N ASN A 310 8.21 20.32 6.20
CA ASN A 310 7.51 21.42 5.51
C ASN A 310 7.26 22.63 6.39
N ALA A 311 6.94 22.41 7.68
CA ALA A 311 6.67 23.51 8.63
C ALA A 311 7.87 24.47 8.81
N ALA A 312 9.10 23.99 8.59
CA ALA A 312 10.30 24.83 8.70
C ALA A 312 10.64 25.55 7.37
N TRP A 313 10.32 24.92 6.22
CA TRP A 313 10.76 25.38 4.90
C TRP A 313 9.70 26.14 4.10
N VAL A 314 8.41 25.91 4.39
CA VAL A 314 7.30 26.62 3.75
C VAL A 314 7.03 27.90 4.53
N LEU A 315 7.17 29.04 3.85
CA LEU A 315 7.02 30.38 4.42
C LEU A 315 5.58 30.86 4.18
N ASP A 316 4.90 31.30 5.20
CA ASP A 316 3.61 32.00 5.08
C ASP A 316 3.85 33.51 4.86
N ASP A 317 2.95 34.20 4.15
CA ASP A 317 3.11 35.58 3.68
C ASP A 317 3.40 36.63 4.79
N GLY A 318 3.06 36.32 6.03
CA GLY A 318 3.34 37.20 7.20
C GLY A 318 4.68 36.90 7.91
N GLN A 319 5.43 35.89 7.50
CA GLN A 319 6.63 35.39 8.16
C GLN A 319 7.84 35.31 7.20
N LEU A 320 7.90 36.18 6.21
CA LEU A 320 9.05 36.25 5.29
C LEU A 320 10.31 36.81 6.01
N ASP A 321 10.88 35.98 6.92
CA ASP A 321 12.19 36.29 7.51
C ASP A 321 13.35 36.12 6.53
N LEU A 322 13.06 35.70 5.27
CA LEU A 322 14.04 35.53 4.21
C LEU A 322 13.75 36.48 3.03
N PRO A 323 14.78 37.06 2.40
CA PRO A 323 14.65 37.78 1.17
C PRO A 323 13.93 36.96 0.07
N ARG A 324 13.12 37.63 -0.74
CA ARG A 324 12.39 36.95 -1.83
C ARG A 324 13.31 36.21 -2.80
N ALA A 325 14.54 36.67 -2.98
CA ALA A 325 15.56 36.02 -3.80
C ALA A 325 15.93 34.60 -3.31
N LEU A 326 15.80 34.35 -2.01
CA LEU A 326 16.13 33.07 -1.36
C LEU A 326 14.89 32.19 -1.12
N SER A 327 13.80 32.46 -1.81
CA SER A 327 12.57 31.65 -1.72
C SER A 327 11.84 31.63 -3.06
N VAL A 328 11.07 30.56 -3.30
CA VAL A 328 10.40 30.32 -4.59
C VAL A 328 8.91 30.08 -4.35
N ALA A 329 8.05 30.74 -5.15
CA ALA A 329 6.61 30.48 -5.15
C ALA A 329 6.35 29.02 -5.55
N SER A 330 5.68 28.29 -4.70
CA SER A 330 5.61 26.82 -4.83
C SER A 330 4.24 26.28 -4.50
N VAL A 331 3.81 25.28 -5.26
CA VAL A 331 2.64 24.46 -4.93
C VAL A 331 2.99 23.61 -3.70
N THR A 332 2.28 23.87 -2.61
CA THR A 332 2.55 23.29 -1.29
C THR A 332 1.35 22.53 -0.72
N ARG A 333 0.17 22.67 -1.35
CA ARG A 333 -1.07 21.98 -1.00
C ARG A 333 -1.72 21.42 -2.26
N ALA A 334 -2.27 20.22 -2.19
CA ALA A 334 -2.99 19.60 -3.31
C ALA A 334 -4.18 20.45 -3.78
N LYS A 335 -4.83 21.19 -2.87
CA LYS A 335 -5.93 22.09 -3.18
C LYS A 335 -5.55 23.18 -4.20
N GLU A 336 -4.31 23.66 -4.20
CA GLU A 336 -3.82 24.67 -5.14
C GLU A 336 -3.82 24.16 -6.60
N LEU A 337 -3.69 22.84 -6.82
CA LEU A 337 -3.84 22.21 -8.13
C LEU A 337 -5.32 21.91 -8.44
N ILE A 338 -6.09 21.51 -7.45
CA ILE A 338 -7.54 21.24 -7.62
C ILE A 338 -8.24 22.51 -8.06
N ASP A 339 -7.99 23.63 -7.39
CA ASP A 339 -8.57 24.94 -7.65
C ASP A 339 -7.89 25.69 -8.83
N ASP A 340 -6.94 25.01 -9.51
CA ASP A 340 -6.19 25.53 -10.66
C ASP A 340 -5.52 26.91 -10.43
N VAL A 341 -5.00 27.10 -9.23
CA VAL A 341 -4.34 28.37 -8.83
C VAL A 341 -3.16 28.69 -9.74
N VAL A 342 -2.52 27.67 -10.31
CA VAL A 342 -1.34 27.79 -11.18
C VAL A 342 -1.66 28.29 -12.59
N ALA A 343 -2.93 28.35 -12.98
CA ALA A 343 -3.35 28.79 -14.31
C ALA A 343 -3.11 30.30 -14.58
N SER A 344 -3.00 31.12 -13.52
CA SER A 344 -2.82 32.56 -13.64
C SER A 344 -1.58 33.07 -12.93
N LYS A 345 -1.02 34.18 -13.44
CA LYS A 345 0.13 34.85 -12.81
C LYS A 345 -0.22 35.30 -11.38
N SER A 346 -1.37 35.93 -11.19
CA SER A 346 -1.85 36.38 -9.89
C SER A 346 -2.10 35.23 -8.91
N GLY A 347 -2.49 34.05 -9.43
CA GLY A 347 -2.59 32.82 -8.63
C GLY A 347 -1.24 32.36 -8.11
N VAL A 348 -0.24 32.30 -8.99
CA VAL A 348 1.14 31.89 -8.62
C VAL A 348 1.78 32.89 -7.64
N GLU A 349 1.51 34.19 -7.80
CA GLU A 349 1.99 35.21 -6.87
C GLU A 349 1.43 35.06 -5.45
N ARG A 350 0.25 34.43 -5.30
CA ARG A 350 -0.39 34.10 -4.00
C ARG A 350 0.01 32.77 -3.43
N LEU A 351 0.78 31.96 -4.15
CA LEU A 351 1.30 30.70 -3.60
C LEU A 351 2.27 30.98 -2.45
N ARG A 352 2.27 30.13 -1.46
CA ARG A 352 3.30 30.16 -0.42
C ARG A 352 4.67 29.98 -1.04
N ARG A 353 5.66 30.56 -0.38
CA ARG A 353 7.05 30.47 -0.81
C ARG A 353 7.76 29.36 -0.05
N VAL A 354 8.68 28.69 -0.68
CA VAL A 354 9.56 27.69 -0.06
C VAL A 354 10.97 28.25 -0.06
N ALA A 355 11.65 28.20 1.09
CA ALA A 355 13.03 28.59 1.19
C ALA A 355 13.90 27.73 0.27
N SER A 356 14.72 28.37 -0.55
CA SER A 356 15.65 27.74 -1.49
C SER A 356 17.03 28.33 -1.25
N LEU A 357 17.84 27.60 -0.48
CA LEU A 357 19.16 28.04 -0.08
C LEU A 357 20.23 27.28 -0.86
N PRO A 358 21.31 27.93 -1.30
CA PRO A 358 22.42 27.26 -1.93
C PRO A 358 23.15 26.34 -0.94
N ALA A 359 23.86 25.35 -1.44
CA ALA A 359 24.70 24.50 -0.62
C ALA A 359 25.83 25.28 0.04
N ASP A 360 26.44 26.18 -0.70
CA ASP A 360 27.45 27.10 -0.21
C ASP A 360 26.79 28.42 0.24
N LEU A 361 26.78 28.67 1.54
CA LEU A 361 26.22 29.88 2.13
C LEU A 361 27.09 31.13 1.88
N GLU A 362 28.37 30.96 1.56
CA GLU A 362 29.24 32.08 1.18
C GLU A 362 28.82 32.73 -0.14
N ALA A 363 28.11 31.99 -1.00
CA ALA A 363 27.51 32.51 -2.22
C ALA A 363 26.36 33.51 -1.99
N ILE A 364 25.87 33.62 -0.72
CA ILE A 364 24.80 34.54 -0.37
C ILE A 364 25.35 35.92 -0.14
N PRO A 365 24.76 36.99 -0.76
CA PRO A 365 25.16 38.35 -0.50
C PRO A 365 25.18 38.72 0.99
N ASP A 366 26.17 39.48 1.41
CA ASP A 366 26.39 39.85 2.81
C ASP A 366 25.16 40.46 3.46
N GLU A 367 24.41 41.30 2.75
CA GLU A 367 23.17 41.93 3.16
C GLU A 367 22.06 40.91 3.55
N HIS A 368 22.17 39.64 3.13
CA HIS A 368 21.18 38.61 3.39
C HIS A 368 21.65 37.57 4.41
N ARG A 369 22.92 37.56 4.80
CA ARG A 369 23.52 36.53 5.66
C ARG A 369 22.87 36.47 7.05
N ASP A 370 22.58 37.63 7.64
CA ASP A 370 21.91 37.66 8.96
C ASP A 370 20.50 37.06 8.92
N ALA A 371 19.74 37.35 7.86
CA ALA A 371 18.42 36.78 7.69
C ALA A 371 18.48 35.25 7.53
N VAL A 372 19.45 34.75 6.75
CA VAL A 372 19.67 33.31 6.57
C VAL A 372 20.11 32.65 7.87
N THR A 373 20.99 33.28 8.64
CA THR A 373 21.44 32.76 9.92
C THR A 373 20.27 32.61 10.91
N ARG A 374 19.42 33.64 11.03
CA ARG A 374 18.20 33.56 11.86
C ARG A 374 17.23 32.48 11.37
N PHE A 375 17.01 32.40 10.07
CA PHE A 375 16.15 31.37 9.47
C PHE A 375 16.64 29.96 9.78
N LEU A 376 17.94 29.69 9.58
CA LEU A 376 18.55 28.38 9.84
C LEU A 376 18.53 28.03 11.34
N ALA A 377 18.73 29.01 12.23
CA ALA A 377 18.62 28.82 13.67
C ALA A 377 17.19 28.40 14.05
N ARG A 378 16.16 29.08 13.51
CA ARG A 378 14.75 28.72 13.70
C ARG A 378 14.44 27.31 13.15
N ALA A 379 14.86 27.02 11.93
CA ALA A 379 14.64 25.71 11.31
C ALA A 379 15.28 24.58 12.15
N ARG A 380 16.48 24.81 12.68
CA ARG A 380 17.15 23.86 13.59
C ARG A 380 16.42 23.69 14.91
N ALA A 381 15.93 24.77 15.50
CA ALA A 381 15.10 24.71 16.73
C ALA A 381 13.82 23.90 16.52
N MET A 382 13.28 23.88 15.30
CA MET A 382 12.13 23.03 14.90
C MET A 382 12.54 21.57 14.64
N GLY A 383 13.82 21.19 14.68
CA GLY A 383 14.31 19.85 14.40
C GLY A 383 14.47 19.53 12.91
N ALA A 384 14.54 20.55 12.03
CA ALA A 384 14.62 20.31 10.58
C ALA A 384 15.91 19.59 10.17
N ASP A 385 17.01 19.80 10.90
CA ASP A 385 18.31 19.14 10.68
C ASP A 385 18.33 17.68 11.15
N GLN A 386 17.40 17.28 12.02
CA GLN A 386 17.30 15.93 12.59
C GLN A 386 16.48 14.97 11.74
N THR A 387 15.78 15.46 10.71
CA THR A 387 14.96 14.59 9.85
C THR A 387 15.82 13.63 9.05
N TYR A 388 15.27 12.46 8.70
CA TYR A 388 15.96 11.48 7.87
C TYR A 388 16.52 12.10 6.58
N ILE A 389 15.72 12.93 5.90
CA ILE A 389 16.13 13.58 4.65
C ILE A 389 17.29 14.56 4.87
N ALA A 390 17.22 15.37 5.94
CA ALA A 390 18.27 16.33 6.24
C ALA A 390 19.61 15.66 6.57
N ARG A 391 19.58 14.55 7.33
CA ARG A 391 20.79 13.77 7.65
C ARG A 391 21.47 13.17 6.43
N HIS A 392 20.74 12.93 5.34
CA HIS A 392 21.28 12.40 4.07
C HIS A 392 21.55 13.49 3.02
N ARG A 393 21.24 14.76 3.35
CA ARG A 393 21.52 15.91 2.48
C ARG A 393 22.81 16.60 2.95
N LYS A 394 23.68 16.95 2.00
CA LYS A 394 24.95 17.64 2.30
C LYS A 394 25.04 18.94 1.51
N PRO A 395 25.01 20.08 2.22
CA PRO A 395 24.69 20.26 3.63
C PRO A 395 23.18 20.10 3.92
N TRP A 396 22.79 19.90 5.18
CA TRP A 396 21.40 19.60 5.59
C TRP A 396 20.38 20.66 5.14
N HIS A 397 20.81 21.92 5.07
CA HIS A 397 20.00 23.08 4.72
C HIS A 397 19.82 23.28 3.21
N ALA A 398 20.57 22.62 2.36
CA ALA A 398 20.48 22.77 0.90
C ALA A 398 19.18 22.16 0.36
N VAL A 399 18.08 22.87 0.54
CA VAL A 399 16.82 22.58 -0.13
C VAL A 399 16.88 23.20 -1.52
N ASP A 400 17.37 22.43 -2.49
CA ASP A 400 17.48 22.86 -3.87
C ASP A 400 16.12 22.66 -4.57
N MET A 401 15.44 23.77 -4.85
CA MET A 401 14.16 23.75 -5.54
C MET A 401 14.39 23.50 -7.04
N ARG A 402 13.84 22.40 -7.52
CA ARG A 402 13.98 21.96 -8.91
C ARG A 402 13.47 23.00 -9.89
N VAL A 403 14.02 22.95 -11.12
CA VAL A 403 13.49 23.71 -12.26
C VAL A 403 11.98 23.44 -12.38
N PRO A 404 11.16 24.51 -12.56
CA PRO A 404 9.70 24.35 -12.68
C PRO A 404 9.33 23.43 -13.86
N PRO A 405 8.38 22.48 -13.68
CA PRO A 405 7.93 21.59 -14.74
C PRO A 405 7.02 22.32 -15.74
N ALA A 406 6.75 21.70 -16.87
CA ALA A 406 5.75 22.20 -17.82
C ALA A 406 4.31 22.00 -17.33
N ALA A 407 4.09 20.95 -16.54
CA ALA A 407 2.81 20.67 -15.93
C ALA A 407 2.98 19.93 -14.61
N PHE A 408 1.94 19.94 -13.78
CA PHE A 408 1.83 19.21 -12.52
C PHE A 408 0.83 18.08 -12.63
N VAL A 409 1.00 17.07 -11.78
CA VAL A 409 -0.02 16.09 -11.46
C VAL A 409 -0.11 15.89 -9.95
N SER A 410 -1.31 15.82 -9.41
CA SER A 410 -1.53 15.61 -7.97
C SER A 410 -1.05 14.22 -7.54
N TYR A 411 -0.51 14.13 -6.32
CA TYR A 411 0.20 12.95 -5.82
C TYR A 411 -0.70 11.93 -5.14
N MET A 412 -1.67 12.40 -4.35
CA MET A 412 -2.51 11.54 -3.52
C MET A 412 -3.85 12.19 -3.24
N GLY A 413 -4.94 11.40 -3.26
CA GLY A 413 -6.28 11.90 -2.98
C GLY A 413 -7.35 10.81 -3.04
N ARG A 414 -8.60 11.21 -2.71
CA ARG A 414 -9.80 10.36 -2.86
C ARG A 414 -10.56 10.65 -4.16
N ARG A 415 -9.88 11.22 -5.12
CA ARG A 415 -10.37 11.55 -6.47
C ARG A 415 -9.28 11.24 -7.49
N PRO A 416 -9.62 11.12 -8.79
CA PRO A 416 -8.63 10.99 -9.85
C PRO A 416 -7.54 12.04 -9.77
N PRO A 417 -6.33 11.78 -10.29
CA PRO A 417 -5.25 12.74 -10.29
C PRO A 417 -5.62 13.93 -11.16
N VAL A 418 -5.24 15.12 -10.71
CA VAL A 418 -5.51 16.37 -11.44
C VAL A 418 -4.23 16.80 -12.14
N PHE A 419 -4.31 17.01 -13.46
CA PHE A 419 -3.22 17.49 -14.31
C PHE A 419 -3.42 18.98 -14.60
N ARG A 420 -2.36 19.81 -14.38
CA ARG A 420 -2.41 21.28 -14.58
C ARG A 420 -1.17 21.77 -15.30
N ALA A 421 -1.37 22.59 -16.32
CA ALA A 421 -0.28 23.30 -16.98
C ALA A 421 0.39 24.31 -16.01
N ASN A 422 1.67 24.56 -16.21
CA ASN A 422 2.45 25.51 -15.40
C ASN A 422 3.03 26.66 -16.24
N PRO A 423 2.22 27.50 -16.87
CA PRO A 423 2.68 28.56 -17.75
C PRO A 423 3.49 29.64 -17.02
N TRP A 424 3.27 29.82 -15.72
CA TRP A 424 3.88 30.83 -14.88
C TRP A 424 5.05 30.31 -14.03
N ARG A 425 5.53 29.10 -14.32
CA ARG A 425 6.75 28.51 -13.78
C ARG A 425 6.79 28.45 -12.26
N ALA A 426 5.65 28.12 -11.62
CA ALA A 426 5.64 27.81 -10.20
C ALA A 426 6.50 26.58 -9.89
N SER A 427 7.15 26.58 -8.74
CA SER A 427 7.85 25.41 -8.22
C SER A 427 6.90 24.53 -7.39
N PHE A 428 7.37 23.46 -6.76
CA PHE A 428 6.54 22.55 -6.00
C PHE A 428 7.34 21.65 -5.05
N ILE A 429 6.65 21.19 -4.00
CA ILE A 429 7.19 20.21 -3.07
C ILE A 429 6.54 18.84 -3.31
N ASN A 430 6.86 17.84 -2.48
CA ASN A 430 6.48 16.45 -2.63
C ASN A 430 4.97 16.13 -2.50
N ILE A 431 4.12 17.13 -2.59
CA ILE A 431 2.63 16.97 -2.66
C ILE A 431 2.14 16.76 -4.09
N ALA A 432 2.99 16.93 -5.07
CA ALA A 432 2.71 16.77 -6.49
C ALA A 432 3.90 16.12 -7.22
N HIS A 433 3.67 15.73 -8.48
CA HIS A 433 4.72 15.37 -9.42
C HIS A 433 4.80 16.41 -10.54
N GLY A 434 5.99 16.62 -11.07
CA GLY A 434 6.23 17.47 -12.22
C GLY A 434 6.40 16.65 -13.49
N LEU A 435 5.78 17.14 -14.57
CA LEU A 435 5.92 16.62 -15.93
C LEU A 435 6.93 17.49 -16.68
N TYR A 436 8.05 16.92 -17.04
CA TYR A 436 9.12 17.57 -17.78
C TYR A 436 9.18 17.00 -19.20
N PRO A 437 8.80 17.76 -20.23
CA PRO A 437 8.82 17.27 -21.60
C PRO A 437 10.21 16.78 -22.01
N ARG A 438 10.28 15.64 -22.68
CA ARG A 438 11.54 15.13 -23.25
C ARG A 438 11.93 15.88 -24.53
N GLN A 439 10.93 16.41 -25.23
CA GLN A 439 11.05 17.28 -26.39
C GLN A 439 10.12 18.48 -26.23
N ALA A 440 10.37 19.56 -26.92
CA ALA A 440 9.52 20.74 -26.88
C ALA A 440 8.09 20.40 -27.33
N ILE A 441 7.10 20.74 -26.49
CA ILE A 441 5.68 20.51 -26.76
C ILE A 441 5.00 21.88 -26.87
N ALA A 442 4.26 22.10 -27.97
CA ALA A 442 3.50 23.32 -28.15
C ALA A 442 2.37 23.45 -27.11
N ALA A 443 2.10 24.66 -26.63
CA ALA A 443 1.10 24.89 -25.57
C ALA A 443 -0.31 24.36 -25.89
N PRO A 444 -0.83 24.42 -27.14
CA PRO A 444 -2.13 23.81 -27.50
C PRO A 444 -2.11 22.29 -27.38
N VAL A 445 -1.01 21.61 -27.76
CA VAL A 445 -0.85 20.15 -27.65
C VAL A 445 -0.80 19.75 -26.19
N LEU A 446 0.00 20.48 -25.41
CA LEU A 446 0.07 20.24 -23.94
C LEU A 446 -1.33 20.36 -23.30
N ARG A 447 -2.11 21.37 -23.66
CA ARG A 447 -3.46 21.56 -23.12
C ARG A 447 -4.37 20.38 -23.45
N ARG A 448 -4.48 19.99 -24.73
CA ARG A 448 -5.30 18.83 -25.15
C ARG A 448 -4.89 17.55 -24.39
N LEU A 449 -3.57 17.33 -24.27
CA LEU A 449 -3.05 16.18 -23.53
C LEU A 449 -3.50 16.17 -22.07
N LEU A 450 -3.39 17.31 -21.37
CA LEU A 450 -3.79 17.41 -19.97
C LEU A 450 -5.30 17.29 -19.80
N ASP A 451 -6.10 17.83 -20.72
CA ASP A 451 -7.57 17.71 -20.74
C ASP A 451 -7.96 16.24 -20.93
N HIS A 452 -7.36 15.53 -21.87
CA HIS A 452 -7.55 14.10 -22.06
C HIS A 452 -7.19 13.30 -20.79
N LEU A 453 -6.02 13.55 -20.19
CA LEU A 453 -5.59 12.87 -18.97
C LEU A 453 -6.53 13.13 -17.80
N ASN A 454 -7.06 14.34 -17.65
CA ASN A 454 -8.06 14.67 -16.63
C ASN A 454 -9.39 13.95 -16.84
N THR A 455 -9.76 13.65 -18.08
CA THR A 455 -11.02 12.97 -18.43
C THR A 455 -10.90 11.45 -18.32
N CYS A 456 -9.77 10.88 -18.78
CA CYS A 456 -9.62 9.44 -18.95
C CYS A 456 -8.86 8.74 -17.81
N THR A 457 -8.19 9.50 -16.90
CA THR A 457 -7.47 8.87 -15.79
C THR A 457 -8.38 8.71 -14.59
N ASP A 458 -8.62 7.47 -14.19
CA ASP A 458 -9.42 7.17 -13.00
C ASP A 458 -8.57 7.06 -11.71
N LEU A 459 -9.27 6.86 -10.59
CA LEU A 459 -8.63 6.70 -9.27
C LEU A 459 -7.77 5.43 -9.21
N HIS A 460 -8.14 4.41 -9.96
CA HIS A 460 -7.49 3.10 -9.95
C HIS A 460 -6.19 3.05 -10.76
N ALA A 461 -5.88 4.06 -11.56
CA ALA A 461 -4.55 4.20 -12.16
C ALA A 461 -3.45 4.35 -11.09
N GLY A 462 -3.82 4.82 -9.87
CA GLY A 462 -2.97 4.86 -8.69
C GLY A 462 -3.00 3.57 -7.87
N ARG A 463 -2.26 3.58 -6.77
CA ARG A 463 -2.24 2.53 -5.75
C ARG A 463 -3.26 2.87 -4.68
N MET A 464 -4.20 1.96 -4.45
CA MET A 464 -5.27 2.18 -3.49
C MET A 464 -4.79 1.88 -2.06
N TYR A 465 -5.17 2.75 -1.14
CA TYR A 465 -4.96 2.65 0.30
C TYR A 465 -6.31 2.64 1.02
N GLY A 466 -6.32 2.15 2.26
CA GLY A 466 -7.53 2.14 3.08
C GLY A 466 -8.20 3.51 3.18
N GLY A 467 -9.54 3.51 3.22
CA GLY A 467 -10.35 4.72 3.24
C GLY A 467 -10.50 5.39 1.86
N GLY A 468 -10.35 4.64 0.77
CA GLY A 468 -10.58 5.12 -0.60
C GLY A 468 -9.54 6.12 -1.11
N MET A 469 -8.35 6.13 -0.52
CA MET A 469 -7.27 7.04 -0.92
C MET A 469 -6.39 6.37 -1.97
N ALA A 470 -6.18 7.02 -3.11
CA ALA A 470 -5.23 6.60 -4.13
C ALA A 470 -3.94 7.42 -4.07
N LYS A 471 -2.83 6.76 -4.27
CA LYS A 471 -1.49 7.34 -4.39
C LYS A 471 -0.93 7.05 -5.76
N PHE A 472 -0.51 8.09 -6.45
CA PHE A 472 0.07 8.01 -7.78
C PHE A 472 1.59 8.20 -7.68
N GLU A 473 2.36 7.15 -7.89
CA GLU A 473 3.81 7.27 -7.94
C GLU A 473 4.26 7.75 -9.34
N PRO A 474 5.45 8.36 -9.51
CA PRO A 474 5.93 8.80 -10.82
C PRO A 474 5.87 7.72 -11.90
N GLY A 475 6.15 6.48 -11.55
CA GLY A 475 6.07 5.34 -12.47
C GLY A 475 4.64 4.97 -12.85
N ASP A 476 3.64 5.20 -11.98
CA ASP A 476 2.24 4.95 -12.29
C ASP A 476 1.75 5.99 -13.32
N ILE A 477 2.10 7.26 -13.11
CA ILE A 477 1.82 8.35 -14.05
C ILE A 477 2.55 8.15 -15.39
N ALA A 478 3.80 7.70 -15.38
CA ALA A 478 4.58 7.47 -16.60
C ALA A 478 3.99 6.36 -17.49
N ARG A 479 3.28 5.40 -16.92
CA ARG A 479 2.63 4.30 -17.64
C ARG A 479 1.24 4.62 -18.19
N LEU A 480 0.68 5.80 -17.88
CA LEU A 480 -0.57 6.24 -18.51
C LEU A 480 -0.38 6.31 -20.02
N ARG A 481 -1.35 5.79 -20.77
CA ARG A 481 -1.30 5.75 -22.23
C ARG A 481 -2.19 6.84 -22.83
N VAL A 482 -1.68 7.48 -23.85
CA VAL A 482 -2.35 8.56 -24.58
C VAL A 482 -2.50 8.13 -26.04
N PRO A 483 -3.72 8.13 -26.60
CA PRO A 483 -3.92 7.89 -28.01
C PRO A 483 -3.13 8.89 -28.87
N ALA A 484 -2.52 8.44 -29.97
CA ALA A 484 -1.76 9.33 -30.88
C ALA A 484 -2.61 10.51 -31.36
N GLY A 485 -3.88 10.28 -31.64
CA GLY A 485 -4.83 11.30 -32.08
C GLY A 485 -5.03 12.48 -31.12
N VAL A 486 -4.70 12.33 -29.83
CA VAL A 486 -4.69 13.45 -28.87
C VAL A 486 -3.53 14.41 -29.18
N LEU A 487 -2.41 13.90 -29.64
CA LEU A 487 -1.21 14.70 -29.92
C LEU A 487 -1.35 15.47 -31.25
N ASP A 488 -1.92 14.84 -32.25
CA ASP A 488 -2.12 15.45 -33.58
C ASP A 488 -3.47 16.20 -33.73
N GLY A 489 -4.37 16.05 -32.75
CA GLY A 489 -5.65 16.73 -32.70
C GLY A 489 -6.77 16.05 -33.49
N THR A 490 -6.60 14.76 -33.84
CA THR A 490 -7.64 13.96 -34.52
C THR A 490 -8.63 13.31 -33.55
N VAL A 491 -8.29 13.30 -32.24
CA VAL A 491 -9.15 12.85 -31.13
C VAL A 491 -9.20 13.97 -30.08
N ALA A 492 -10.41 14.31 -29.62
CA ALA A 492 -10.66 15.30 -28.58
C ALA A 492 -10.41 14.77 -27.18
#